data_507a82423f8bcf65defa34819d59f461
#
_entry.id   507a82423f8bcf65defa34819d59f461
#
_cell.length_a   1.000
_cell.length_b   1.000
_cell.length_c   1.000
_cell.angle_alpha   90.00
_cell.angle_beta   90.00
_cell.angle_gamma   90.00
#
_symmetry.space_group_name_H-M   'P 1'
#
loop_
_entity.id
_entity.type
_entity.pdbx_description
1 polymer ?
#
loop_
_entity_poly.entity_id
_entity_poly.type
_entity_poly.pdbx_seq_one_letter_code
_entity_poly.pdbx_strand_id
1 'polypeptide(L)' 'MELSNRMYSKTELGLLYFPETTSKATARRHLMDWVKRCIPLWDELKKQGYQVGCQYFSPRQVAVIFEYLGEPDEG' A
#
# COMPACT_ATOMS: atom_id res chain seq x y z
N MET A 1 17.22 -6.04 3.60
CA MET A 1 16.24 -6.51 2.62
C MET A 1 15.31 -5.37 2.26
N GLU A 2 15.07 -5.19 0.99
CA GLU A 2 14.26 -4.06 0.53
C GLU A 2 12.80 -4.45 0.42
N LEU A 3 11.95 -3.79 1.19
CA LEU A 3 10.52 -4.08 1.18
C LEU A 3 9.88 -3.78 -0.17
N SER A 4 10.37 -2.76 -0.86
CA SER A 4 9.78 -2.33 -2.13
C SER A 4 10.14 -3.22 -3.31
N ASN A 5 10.90 -4.29 -3.07
CA ASN A 5 11.41 -5.11 -4.17
C ASN A 5 10.57 -6.36 -4.42
N ARG A 6 9.32 -6.35 -4.01
CA ARG A 6 8.43 -7.49 -4.22
C ARG A 6 6.98 -7.01 -4.33
N MET A 7 6.14 -7.90 -4.85
CA MET A 7 4.72 -7.66 -4.92
C MET A 7 4.08 -7.91 -3.55
N TYR A 8 3.15 -7.07 -3.19
CA TYR A 8 2.38 -7.22 -1.95
C TYR A 8 0.90 -7.21 -2.27
N SER A 9 0.13 -8.03 -1.56
CA SER A 9 -1.32 -7.88 -1.62
C SER A 9 -1.71 -6.65 -0.79
N LYS A 10 -2.89 -6.11 -1.07
CA LYS A 10 -3.40 -5.00 -0.28
C LYS A 10 -3.47 -5.35 1.20
N THR A 11 -3.87 -6.58 1.50
CA THR A 11 -3.98 -7.04 2.87
C THR A 11 -2.61 -7.10 3.53
N GLU A 12 -1.62 -7.68 2.86
CA GLU A 12 -0.27 -7.75 3.40
C GLU A 12 0.27 -6.36 3.70
N LEU A 13 0.15 -5.48 2.73
CA LEU A 13 0.68 -4.12 2.89
C LEU A 13 -0.06 -3.38 3.98
N GLY A 14 -1.38 -3.56 4.05
CA GLY A 14 -2.16 -2.96 5.11
C GLY A 14 -1.71 -3.42 6.49
N LEU A 15 -1.40 -4.70 6.64
CA LEU A 15 -0.93 -5.22 7.91
C LEU A 15 0.44 -4.71 8.28
N LEU A 16 1.28 -4.41 7.29
CA LEU A 16 2.59 -3.82 7.57
C LEU A 16 2.45 -2.41 8.15
N TYR A 17 1.51 -1.64 7.61
CA TYR A 17 1.30 -0.27 8.10
C TYR A 17 0.47 -0.23 9.38
N PHE A 18 -0.43 -1.19 9.56
CA PHE A 18 -1.34 -1.22 10.70
C PHE A 18 -1.30 -2.58 11.38
N PRO A 19 -0.16 -2.95 11.98
CA PRO A 19 0.01 -4.30 12.53
C PRO A 19 -0.87 -4.59 13.73
N GLU A 20 -1.37 -3.55 14.39
CA GLU A 20 -2.21 -3.74 15.57
C GLU A 20 -3.69 -3.92 15.22
N THR A 21 -4.02 -3.86 13.95
CA THR A 21 -5.40 -4.05 13.52
C THR A 21 -5.79 -5.51 13.70
N THR A 22 -6.96 -5.73 14.30
CA THR A 22 -7.42 -7.10 14.58
C THR A 22 -7.96 -7.81 13.36
N SER A 23 -8.36 -7.07 12.34
CA SER A 23 -8.98 -7.62 11.15
C SER A 23 -8.16 -7.28 9.90
N LYS A 24 -7.91 -8.30 9.06
CA LYS A 24 -7.22 -8.08 7.80
C LYS A 24 -7.99 -7.14 6.89
N ALA A 25 -9.30 -7.26 6.87
CA ALA A 25 -10.14 -6.40 6.04
C ALA A 25 -10.04 -4.95 6.52
N THR A 26 -9.99 -4.73 7.83
CA THR A 26 -9.86 -3.39 8.38
C THR A 26 -8.50 -2.79 8.02
N ALA A 27 -7.43 -3.58 8.14
CA ALA A 27 -6.10 -3.11 7.79
C ALA A 27 -6.04 -2.67 6.32
N ARG A 28 -6.62 -3.49 5.45
CA ARG A 28 -6.66 -3.16 4.02
C ARG A 28 -7.43 -1.87 3.77
N ARG A 29 -8.56 -1.70 4.45
CA ARG A 29 -9.38 -0.51 4.29
C ARG A 29 -8.64 0.73 4.75
N HIS A 30 -7.97 0.65 5.90
CA HIS A 30 -7.18 1.78 6.39
C HIS A 30 -6.09 2.17 5.40
N LEU A 31 -5.40 1.19 4.86
CA LEU A 31 -4.37 1.47 3.88
C LEU A 31 -4.94 2.17 2.65
N MET A 32 -6.05 1.66 2.13
CA MET A 32 -6.64 2.24 0.94
C MET A 32 -7.18 3.65 1.19
N ASP A 33 -7.73 3.89 2.37
CA ASP A 33 -8.15 5.25 2.73
C ASP A 33 -6.95 6.19 2.73
N TRP A 34 -5.84 5.75 3.27
CA TRP A 34 -4.62 6.55 3.31
C TRP A 34 -4.12 6.86 1.90
N VAL A 35 -4.09 5.82 1.06
CA VAL A 35 -3.64 5.98 -0.32
C VAL A 35 -4.52 6.96 -1.07
N LYS A 36 -5.83 6.84 -0.91
CA LYS A 36 -6.77 7.70 -1.62
C LYS A 36 -6.72 9.14 -1.16
N ARG A 37 -6.37 9.38 0.09
CA ARG A 37 -6.27 10.73 0.63
C ARG A 37 -5.05 11.48 0.10
N CYS A 38 -4.02 10.74 -0.26
CA CYS A 38 -2.84 11.34 -0.83
C CYS A 38 -3.04 11.43 -2.34
N ILE A 39 -3.54 12.58 -2.78
CA ILE A 39 -3.89 12.76 -4.19
C ILE A 39 -2.71 12.49 -5.13
N PRO A 40 -1.50 13.03 -4.88
CA PRO A 40 -0.36 12.72 -5.75
C PRO A 40 -0.05 11.23 -5.82
N LEU A 41 -0.14 10.53 -4.69
CA LEU A 41 0.10 9.10 -4.69
C LEU A 41 -0.96 8.37 -5.50
N TRP A 42 -2.23 8.72 -5.29
CA TRP A 42 -3.32 8.10 -6.00
C TRP A 42 -3.16 8.26 -7.52
N ASP A 43 -2.80 9.46 -7.94
CA ASP A 43 -2.59 9.73 -9.36
C ASP A 43 -1.42 8.92 -9.90
N GLU A 44 -0.34 8.84 -9.15
CA GLU A 44 0.84 8.09 -9.58
C GLU A 44 0.53 6.60 -9.71
N LEU A 45 -0.23 6.05 -8.77
CA LEU A 45 -0.62 4.65 -8.84
C LEU A 45 -1.44 4.36 -10.10
N LYS A 46 -2.34 5.26 -10.44
CA LYS A 46 -3.14 5.08 -11.66
C LYS A 46 -2.26 5.13 -12.90
N LYS A 47 -1.24 5.98 -12.89
CA LYS A 47 -0.29 6.03 -14.01
C LYS A 47 0.51 4.75 -14.13
N GLN A 48 0.73 4.06 -13.01
CA GLN A 48 1.44 2.79 -12.99
C GLN A 48 0.55 1.60 -13.33
N GLY A 49 -0.67 1.88 -13.77
CA GLY A 49 -1.58 0.81 -14.18
C GLY A 49 -2.45 0.25 -13.09
N TYR A 50 -2.48 0.89 -11.92
CA TYR A 50 -3.31 0.42 -10.84
C TYR A 50 -4.80 0.57 -11.18
N GLN A 51 -5.57 -0.45 -10.87
CA GLN A 51 -7.02 -0.43 -11.04
C GLN A 51 -7.68 -0.78 -9.72
N VAL A 52 -8.87 -0.20 -9.50
CA VAL A 52 -9.59 -0.38 -8.24
C VAL A 52 -9.81 -1.86 -7.92
N GLY A 53 -10.03 -2.68 -8.94
CA GLY A 53 -10.27 -4.10 -8.74
C GLY A 53 -9.03 -4.93 -8.44
N CYS A 54 -7.84 -4.35 -8.57
CA CYS A 54 -6.60 -5.09 -8.30
C CYS A 54 -6.48 -5.40 -6.83
N GLN A 55 -6.04 -6.63 -6.52
CA GLN A 55 -5.83 -7.03 -5.13
C GLN A 55 -4.37 -6.97 -4.71
N TYR A 56 -3.49 -6.72 -5.67
CA TYR A 56 -2.04 -6.71 -5.43
C TYR A 56 -1.45 -5.42 -5.96
N PHE A 57 -0.36 -5.03 -5.32
CA PHE A 57 0.47 -3.95 -5.82
C PHE A 57 1.74 -4.56 -6.40
N SER A 58 2.12 -4.12 -7.60
CA SER A 58 3.39 -4.55 -8.19
C SER A 58 4.55 -3.97 -7.40
N PRO A 59 5.77 -4.51 -7.55
CA PRO A 59 6.92 -3.94 -6.84
C PRO A 59 7.09 -2.44 -7.10
N ARG A 60 6.83 -1.99 -8.32
CA ARG A 60 6.94 -0.57 -8.64
C ARG A 60 5.90 0.25 -7.90
N GLN A 61 4.66 -0.26 -7.85
CA GLN A 61 3.60 0.43 -7.12
C GLN A 61 3.89 0.48 -5.63
N VAL A 62 4.44 -0.61 -5.08
CA VAL A 62 4.84 -0.64 -3.69
C VAL A 62 5.91 0.42 -3.42
N ALA A 63 6.89 0.54 -4.32
CA ALA A 63 7.93 1.56 -4.17
C ALA A 63 7.33 2.96 -4.14
N VAL A 64 6.36 3.23 -4.99
CA VAL A 64 5.69 4.53 -5.02
C VAL A 64 4.96 4.79 -3.70
N ILE A 65 4.27 3.79 -3.19
CA ILE A 65 3.56 3.93 -1.91
C ILE A 65 4.56 4.25 -0.79
N PHE A 66 5.67 3.54 -0.73
CA PHE A 66 6.68 3.78 0.29
C PHE A 66 7.29 5.18 0.16
N GLU A 67 7.41 5.67 -1.06
CA GLU A 67 7.96 7.00 -1.29
C GLU A 67 7.03 8.09 -0.75
N TYR A 68 5.75 7.94 -0.93
CA TYR A 68 4.78 8.96 -0.51
C TYR A 68 4.35 8.82 0.94
N LEU A 69 4.14 7.60 1.40
CA LEU A 69 3.64 7.35 2.76
C LEU A 69 4.75 6.99 3.74
N GLY A 70 5.95 6.73 3.24
CA GLY A 70 7.05 6.24 4.06
C GLY A 70 6.97 4.73 4.21
N GLU A 71 8.08 4.12 4.61
CA GLU A 71 8.09 2.69 4.83
C GLU A 71 7.36 2.34 6.10
N PRO A 72 6.74 1.15 6.16
CA PRO A 72 6.05 0.74 7.38
C PRO A 72 7.02 0.71 8.55
N ASP A 73 6.55 1.16 9.70
CA ASP A 73 7.35 1.14 10.90
C ASP A 73 7.43 -0.29 11.43
N GLU A 74 8.63 -0.79 11.57
CA GLU A 74 8.82 -2.15 12.06
C GLU A 74 9.00 -2.21 13.56
N GLY A 75 9.02 -1.12 14.16
CA GLY A 75 9.23 -0.94 15.55
C GLY A 75 8.80 -1.22 16.63
#